data_0d6f532300cc8232997d8b7add0d3901
#
_entry.id   0d6f532300cc8232997d8b7add0d3901
#
_cell.length_a   1.000
_cell.length_b   1.000
_cell.length_c   1.000
_cell.angle_alpha   90.00
_cell.angle_beta   90.00
_cell.angle_gamma   90.00
#
_symmetry.space_group_name_H-M   'P 1'
#
loop_
_entity.id
_entity.type
_entity.pdbx_description
1 polymer ?
#
loop_
_entity_poly.entity_id
_entity_poly.type
_entity_poly.pdbx_seq_one_letter_code
_entity_poly.pdbx_strand_id
1 'polypeptide(L)'
;VDTRLRVGGPSTAQAAWVSDFIAHCHKEKVAVDFVSSHVYANDDSMDVFGRQETIPRQEMACRAVRKNYDEIKASAMPSLPLMYTEYNASYANEPNVTDSVYMGPWLAETISRCDGMTEGMALWTFSDDFDENGVIKTPFYGGYGIVTEHQIAKPALHAYANLHRLGSSRLPSTADSVLITRREDGTLVIALWNYAAPDGTGPTYTPPPTTSASREFTLRLTNGERLNAYIWRVDRDHNNVLTTFDAMGRPAYPNAAQIAQLRLANTTEPPEVVALRGSSLTVRVPTQGLAVIEIR
;
A
#
# COMPACT_ATOMS: atom_id res chain seq x y z
N VAL A 1 -24.78 7.56 -25.31
CA VAL A 1 -23.80 7.09 -24.28
C VAL A 1 -24.15 5.66 -23.92
N ASP A 2 -23.16 4.78 -23.77
CA ASP A 2 -23.41 3.39 -23.38
C ASP A 2 -23.89 3.36 -21.92
N THR A 3 -25.08 2.79 -21.69
CA THR A 3 -25.71 2.72 -20.36
C THR A 3 -24.99 1.79 -19.37
N ARG A 4 -23.98 1.03 -19.84
CA ARG A 4 -23.10 0.21 -18.99
C ARG A 4 -21.97 1.02 -18.34
N LEU A 5 -21.69 2.23 -18.86
CA LEU A 5 -20.66 3.11 -18.30
C LEU A 5 -21.18 3.79 -17.05
N ARG A 6 -20.33 3.80 -16.01
CA ARG A 6 -20.56 4.55 -14.77
C ARG A 6 -19.85 5.90 -14.88
N VAL A 7 -20.50 6.96 -14.43
CA VAL A 7 -19.98 8.34 -14.45
C VAL A 7 -19.94 8.86 -13.02
N GLY A 8 -18.81 9.44 -12.63
CA GLY A 8 -18.65 10.00 -11.29
C GLY A 8 -17.52 11.03 -11.22
N GLY A 9 -17.27 11.52 -10.04
CA GLY A 9 -16.27 12.53 -9.72
C GLY A 9 -16.35 12.93 -8.25
N PRO A 10 -15.75 14.06 -7.84
CA PRO A 10 -15.05 15.06 -8.65
C PRO A 10 -13.55 14.74 -8.93
N SER A 11 -12.98 13.68 -8.34
CA SER A 11 -11.56 13.31 -8.43
C SER A 11 -10.62 14.44 -7.98
N THR A 12 -10.97 15.08 -6.89
CA THR A 12 -10.23 16.20 -6.33
C THR A 12 -9.15 15.75 -5.36
N ALA A 13 -8.04 16.47 -5.32
CA ALA A 13 -7.00 16.27 -4.32
C ALA A 13 -7.51 16.51 -2.89
N GLN A 14 -6.78 15.99 -1.91
CA GLN A 14 -6.97 16.29 -0.48
C GLN A 14 -8.37 15.94 0.05
N ALA A 15 -9.02 14.94 -0.53
CA ALA A 15 -10.37 14.53 -0.16
C ALA A 15 -11.39 15.68 -0.17
N ALA A 16 -11.21 16.68 -1.07
CA ALA A 16 -11.96 17.92 -1.08
C ALA A 16 -13.28 17.82 -1.90
N TRP A 17 -14.22 18.72 -1.62
CA TRP A 17 -15.42 19.05 -2.40
C TRP A 17 -16.44 17.91 -2.58
N VAL A 18 -16.33 16.83 -1.86
CA VAL A 18 -17.24 15.67 -2.01
C VAL A 18 -18.69 16.06 -1.65
N SER A 19 -18.88 16.76 -0.54
CA SER A 19 -20.21 17.23 -0.13
C SER A 19 -20.83 18.20 -1.14
N ASP A 20 -20.03 19.15 -1.64
CA ASP A 20 -20.48 20.15 -2.61
C ASP A 20 -20.82 19.52 -3.95
N PHE A 21 -20.02 18.56 -4.40
CA PHE A 21 -20.26 17.79 -5.63
C PHE A 21 -21.59 17.04 -5.54
N ILE A 22 -21.82 16.31 -4.44
CA ILE A 22 -23.08 15.55 -4.24
C ILE A 22 -24.27 16.50 -4.18
N ALA A 23 -24.15 17.61 -3.44
CA ALA A 23 -25.21 18.61 -3.32
C ALA A 23 -25.57 19.22 -4.67
N HIS A 24 -24.55 19.54 -5.49
CA HIS A 24 -24.75 20.03 -6.85
C HIS A 24 -25.45 19.01 -7.74
N CYS A 25 -24.97 17.77 -7.79
CA CYS A 25 -25.56 16.72 -8.61
C CYS A 25 -27.01 16.45 -8.21
N HIS A 26 -27.32 16.41 -6.92
CA HIS A 26 -28.67 16.23 -6.43
C HIS A 26 -29.61 17.40 -6.82
N LYS A 27 -29.16 18.64 -6.60
CA LYS A 27 -29.91 19.86 -6.91
C LYS A 27 -30.23 19.99 -8.39
N GLU A 28 -29.21 19.82 -9.24
CA GLU A 28 -29.31 20.01 -10.69
C GLU A 28 -29.76 18.74 -11.42
N LYS A 29 -30.04 17.65 -10.69
CA LYS A 29 -30.49 16.35 -11.22
C LYS A 29 -29.50 15.76 -12.24
N VAL A 30 -28.20 15.97 -12.00
CA VAL A 30 -27.12 15.36 -12.80
C VAL A 30 -26.97 13.90 -12.39
N ALA A 31 -26.94 13.01 -13.38
CA ALA A 31 -26.70 11.60 -13.13
C ALA A 31 -25.25 11.39 -12.62
N VAL A 32 -25.12 10.67 -11.53
CA VAL A 32 -23.84 10.31 -10.92
C VAL A 32 -23.95 8.89 -10.34
N ASP A 33 -22.96 8.05 -10.64
CA ASP A 33 -22.94 6.63 -10.26
C ASP A 33 -21.94 6.34 -9.13
N PHE A 34 -20.96 7.21 -8.90
CA PHE A 34 -19.97 7.08 -7.81
C PHE A 34 -19.35 8.43 -7.46
N VAL A 35 -18.77 8.50 -6.29
CA VAL A 35 -17.93 9.61 -5.84
C VAL A 35 -16.47 9.19 -5.93
N SER A 36 -15.60 10.10 -6.37
CA SER A 36 -14.15 9.85 -6.39
C SER A 36 -13.36 11.01 -5.83
N SER A 37 -12.20 10.70 -5.25
CA SER A 37 -11.28 11.68 -4.69
C SER A 37 -9.84 11.16 -4.70
N HIS A 38 -8.89 12.00 -4.30
CA HIS A 38 -7.47 11.66 -4.13
C HIS A 38 -7.01 11.96 -2.70
N VAL A 39 -6.02 11.21 -2.22
CA VAL A 39 -5.35 11.47 -0.95
C VAL A 39 -3.93 10.93 -0.95
N TYR A 40 -3.03 11.70 -0.35
CA TYR A 40 -1.65 11.28 -0.09
C TYR A 40 -1.36 11.31 1.41
N ALA A 41 -0.53 10.38 1.86
CA ALA A 41 -0.28 10.27 3.30
C ALA A 41 0.54 11.42 3.90
N ASN A 42 1.09 12.29 3.05
CA ASN A 42 1.76 13.54 3.41
C ASN A 42 0.95 14.80 3.08
N ASP A 43 -0.35 14.67 2.79
CA ASP A 43 -1.23 15.84 2.67
C ASP A 43 -1.27 16.64 3.97
N ASP A 44 -1.46 17.96 3.85
CA ASP A 44 -1.65 18.81 5.03
C ASP A 44 -3.04 18.59 5.64
N SER A 45 -3.08 18.43 6.94
CA SER A 45 -4.33 18.22 7.66
C SER A 45 -5.29 19.40 7.58
N MET A 46 -4.78 20.63 7.43
CA MET A 46 -5.59 21.81 7.21
C MET A 46 -6.36 21.69 5.90
N ASP A 47 -5.72 21.22 4.83
CA ASP A 47 -6.34 21.08 3.52
C ASP A 47 -7.37 19.94 3.48
N VAL A 48 -7.07 18.82 4.15
CA VAL A 48 -7.95 17.64 4.17
C VAL A 48 -9.13 17.82 5.13
N PHE A 49 -8.88 18.36 6.33
CA PHE A 49 -9.88 18.37 7.44
C PHE A 49 -10.29 19.76 7.88
N GLY A 50 -9.75 20.85 7.29
CA GLY A 50 -10.04 22.23 7.67
C GLY A 50 -9.50 22.62 9.06
N ARG A 51 -8.57 21.84 9.62
CA ARG A 51 -7.93 22.11 10.91
C ARG A 51 -6.51 21.60 10.94
N GLN A 52 -5.63 22.35 11.60
CA GLN A 52 -4.25 21.90 11.79
C GLN A 52 -4.17 20.81 12.87
N GLU A 53 -3.68 19.64 12.47
CA GLU A 53 -3.54 18.47 13.34
C GLU A 53 -2.30 17.67 12.90
N THR A 54 -1.54 17.13 13.86
CA THR A 54 -0.47 16.19 13.53
C THR A 54 -1.06 14.80 13.33
N ILE A 55 -1.12 14.35 12.09
CA ILE A 55 -1.65 13.04 11.73
C ILE A 55 -0.48 12.13 11.32
N PRO A 56 -0.33 10.97 11.97
CA PRO A 56 0.64 9.98 11.54
C PRO A 56 0.40 9.54 10.09
N ARG A 57 1.48 9.39 9.32
CA ARG A 57 1.42 9.07 7.88
C ARG A 57 0.60 7.80 7.57
N GLN A 58 0.63 6.79 8.45
CA GLN A 58 -0.19 5.58 8.30
C GLN A 58 -1.69 5.80 8.50
N GLU A 59 -2.10 6.93 9.06
CA GLU A 59 -3.51 7.20 9.36
C GLU A 59 -4.16 8.15 8.37
N MET A 60 -3.39 9.02 7.73
CA MET A 60 -3.89 10.12 6.89
C MET A 60 -4.85 9.61 5.82
N ALA A 61 -4.42 8.64 5.01
CA ALA A 61 -5.24 8.14 3.91
C ALA A 61 -6.60 7.60 4.40
N CYS A 62 -6.61 6.76 5.43
CA CYS A 62 -7.86 6.17 5.92
C CYS A 62 -8.73 7.13 6.73
N ARG A 63 -8.16 8.15 7.35
CA ARG A 63 -8.94 9.24 7.95
C ARG A 63 -9.65 10.08 6.87
N ALA A 64 -8.96 10.37 5.75
CA ALA A 64 -9.55 11.07 4.62
C ALA A 64 -10.65 10.23 3.94
N VAL A 65 -10.40 8.92 3.76
CA VAL A 65 -11.41 7.98 3.25
C VAL A 65 -12.63 7.96 4.16
N ARG A 66 -12.45 7.87 5.49
CA ARG A 66 -13.54 7.91 6.46
C ARG A 66 -14.34 9.21 6.36
N LYS A 67 -13.65 10.35 6.27
CA LYS A 67 -14.31 11.66 6.09
C LYS A 67 -15.26 11.63 4.88
N ASN A 68 -14.75 11.27 3.69
CA ASN A 68 -15.56 11.25 2.49
C ASN A 68 -16.69 10.20 2.55
N TYR A 69 -16.44 9.04 3.15
CA TYR A 69 -17.45 8.02 3.38
C TYR A 69 -18.60 8.57 4.25
N ASP A 70 -18.27 9.24 5.36
CA ASP A 70 -19.26 9.81 6.28
C ASP A 70 -20.02 10.98 5.62
N GLU A 71 -19.36 11.82 4.81
CA GLU A 71 -19.98 12.87 4.00
C GLU A 71 -21.01 12.28 3.02
N ILE A 72 -20.69 11.19 2.32
CA ILE A 72 -21.62 10.49 1.43
C ILE A 72 -22.81 9.96 2.24
N LYS A 73 -22.55 9.26 3.36
CA LYS A 73 -23.63 8.69 4.20
C LYS A 73 -24.57 9.74 4.78
N ALA A 74 -24.08 10.94 5.04
CA ALA A 74 -24.87 12.07 5.53
C ALA A 74 -25.57 12.88 4.42
N SER A 75 -25.31 12.60 3.15
CA SER A 75 -25.79 13.36 2.01
C SER A 75 -27.19 12.96 1.54
N ALA A 76 -27.72 13.70 0.56
CA ALA A 76 -28.97 13.34 -0.13
C ALA A 76 -28.85 12.08 -1.01
N MET A 77 -27.62 11.55 -1.23
CA MET A 77 -27.34 10.38 -2.06
C MET A 77 -26.49 9.35 -1.30
N PRO A 78 -26.95 8.79 -0.16
CA PRO A 78 -26.11 8.00 0.77
C PRO A 78 -25.70 6.62 0.25
N SER A 79 -26.25 6.20 -0.88
CA SER A 79 -25.91 4.93 -1.52
C SER A 79 -24.78 5.02 -2.54
N LEU A 80 -24.27 6.22 -2.86
CA LEU A 80 -23.18 6.37 -3.80
C LEU A 80 -21.93 5.66 -3.27
N PRO A 81 -21.31 4.80 -4.09
CA PRO A 81 -20.03 4.20 -3.74
C PRO A 81 -18.89 5.23 -3.81
N LEU A 82 -17.89 5.03 -2.98
CA LEU A 82 -16.68 5.85 -2.93
C LEU A 82 -15.52 5.12 -3.61
N MET A 83 -14.79 5.84 -4.45
CA MET A 83 -13.54 5.39 -5.06
C MET A 83 -12.43 6.40 -4.80
N TYR A 84 -11.22 5.93 -4.57
CA TYR A 84 -10.04 6.78 -4.61
C TYR A 84 -9.29 6.52 -5.90
N THR A 85 -9.35 7.47 -6.82
CA THR A 85 -8.73 7.37 -8.16
C THR A 85 -7.24 7.69 -8.14
N GLU A 86 -6.76 8.27 -7.02
CA GLU A 86 -5.35 8.33 -6.68
C GLU A 86 -5.15 8.22 -5.17
N TYR A 87 -4.12 7.48 -4.76
CA TYR A 87 -3.56 7.54 -3.43
C TYR A 87 -2.10 7.08 -3.44
N ASN A 88 -1.29 7.57 -2.51
CA ASN A 88 0.06 7.06 -2.26
C ASN A 88 0.53 7.47 -0.85
N ALA A 89 1.65 6.90 -0.43
CA ALA A 89 2.31 7.27 0.82
C ALA A 89 2.95 8.67 0.77
N SER A 90 3.20 9.20 -0.43
CA SER A 90 3.71 10.56 -0.67
C SER A 90 3.32 11.07 -2.05
N TYR A 91 3.08 12.39 -2.16
CA TYR A 91 3.05 13.13 -3.43
C TYR A 91 4.38 13.80 -3.74
N ALA A 92 5.38 13.65 -2.88
CA ALA A 92 6.72 14.19 -3.07
C ALA A 92 7.72 13.08 -3.44
N ASN A 93 8.84 13.46 -4.05
CA ASN A 93 9.92 12.51 -4.31
C ASN A 93 10.65 12.18 -3.00
N GLU A 94 10.27 11.09 -2.37
CA GLU A 94 10.78 10.63 -1.08
C GLU A 94 11.29 9.19 -1.20
N PRO A 95 12.60 8.96 -1.53
CA PRO A 95 13.13 7.61 -1.77
C PRO A 95 13.01 6.66 -0.58
N ASN A 96 13.03 7.19 0.65
CA ASN A 96 12.82 6.37 1.85
C ASN A 96 11.34 6.01 2.11
N VAL A 97 10.43 6.55 1.31
CA VAL A 97 9.00 6.25 1.36
C VAL A 97 8.62 5.39 0.16
N THR A 98 8.54 5.99 -1.02
CA THR A 98 7.95 5.37 -2.21
C THR A 98 8.82 4.28 -2.85
N ASP A 99 10.15 4.34 -2.70
CA ASP A 99 11.05 3.32 -3.24
C ASP A 99 11.35 2.19 -2.25
N SER A 100 11.11 2.39 -0.96
CA SER A 100 11.61 1.52 0.10
C SER A 100 10.61 0.45 0.53
N VAL A 101 11.07 -0.47 1.37
CA VAL A 101 10.26 -1.51 2.01
C VAL A 101 9.18 -0.95 2.93
N TYR A 102 9.28 0.33 3.32
CA TYR A 102 8.25 1.05 4.05
C TYR A 102 6.85 0.90 3.42
N MET A 103 6.79 0.84 2.08
CA MET A 103 5.52 0.68 1.36
C MET A 103 4.79 -0.61 1.70
N GLY A 104 5.48 -1.69 2.07
CA GLY A 104 4.85 -2.96 2.42
C GLY A 104 3.87 -2.85 3.59
N PRO A 105 4.32 -2.51 4.81
CA PRO A 105 3.44 -2.32 5.97
C PRO A 105 2.47 -1.14 5.80
N TRP A 106 2.86 -0.06 5.09
CA TRP A 106 1.96 1.07 4.83
C TRP A 106 0.76 0.65 3.98
N LEU A 107 0.98 -0.12 2.91
CA LEU A 107 -0.10 -0.65 2.07
C LEU A 107 -1.01 -1.61 2.85
N ALA A 108 -0.43 -2.53 3.63
CA ALA A 108 -1.20 -3.48 4.43
C ALA A 108 -2.09 -2.76 5.46
N GLU A 109 -1.56 -1.75 6.15
CA GLU A 109 -2.30 -0.93 7.10
C GLU A 109 -3.42 -0.15 6.42
N THR A 110 -3.13 0.51 5.28
CA THR A 110 -4.10 1.29 4.51
C THR A 110 -5.23 0.40 3.99
N ILE A 111 -4.92 -0.72 3.36
CA ILE A 111 -5.92 -1.68 2.86
C ILE A 111 -6.80 -2.19 4.02
N SER A 112 -6.17 -2.59 5.13
CA SER A 112 -6.91 -3.12 6.28
C SER A 112 -7.85 -2.11 6.92
N ARG A 113 -7.45 -0.84 7.01
CA ARG A 113 -8.26 0.23 7.65
C ARG A 113 -9.31 0.82 6.74
N CYS A 114 -9.06 0.88 5.44
CA CYS A 114 -10.01 1.44 4.48
C CYS A 114 -11.06 0.42 3.99
N ASP A 115 -10.89 -0.85 4.32
CA ASP A 115 -11.79 -1.94 3.94
C ASP A 115 -13.25 -1.65 4.35
N GLY A 116 -14.18 -1.91 3.43
CA GLY A 116 -15.62 -1.66 3.62
C GLY A 116 -16.07 -0.19 3.48
N MET A 117 -15.15 0.75 3.20
CA MET A 117 -15.49 2.16 2.97
C MET A 117 -15.39 2.57 1.50
N THR A 118 -14.59 1.88 0.71
CA THR A 118 -14.38 2.17 -0.72
C THR A 118 -14.64 0.95 -1.57
N GLU A 119 -15.08 1.15 -2.83
CA GLU A 119 -15.10 0.08 -3.84
C GLU A 119 -13.70 -0.19 -4.41
N GLY A 120 -12.80 0.79 -4.38
CA GLY A 120 -11.45 0.65 -4.87
C GLY A 120 -10.58 1.87 -4.61
N MET A 121 -9.28 1.63 -4.60
CA MET A 121 -8.25 2.65 -4.47
C MET A 121 -7.16 2.38 -5.50
N ALA A 122 -6.89 3.34 -6.39
CA ALA A 122 -5.85 3.25 -7.40
C ALA A 122 -4.57 3.94 -6.94
N LEU A 123 -3.48 3.20 -6.82
CA LEU A 123 -2.20 3.81 -6.46
C LEU A 123 -1.70 4.71 -7.60
N TRP A 124 -1.24 5.88 -7.26
CA TRP A 124 -0.52 6.76 -8.16
C TRP A 124 0.99 6.58 -7.96
N THR A 125 1.70 5.82 -8.83
CA THR A 125 1.22 5.32 -10.09
C THR A 125 1.89 3.96 -10.42
N PHE A 126 1.67 3.40 -11.60
CA PHE A 126 2.25 2.11 -11.98
C PHE A 126 3.76 2.20 -12.25
N SER A 127 4.21 3.20 -13.00
CA SER A 127 5.60 3.33 -13.46
C SER A 127 6.16 4.71 -13.15
N ASP A 128 7.46 4.76 -12.88
CA ASP A 128 8.25 6.02 -12.81
C ASP A 128 8.55 6.60 -14.20
N ASP A 129 8.06 5.99 -15.27
CA ASP A 129 8.07 6.58 -16.61
C ASP A 129 7.05 7.74 -16.66
N PHE A 130 7.42 8.81 -15.96
CA PHE A 130 6.57 9.95 -15.66
C PHE A 130 7.42 11.21 -15.51
N ASP A 131 7.20 12.17 -16.39
CA ASP A 131 8.10 13.30 -16.62
C ASP A 131 7.63 14.62 -15.96
N GLU A 132 6.86 14.55 -14.88
CA GLU A 132 6.34 15.75 -14.21
C GLU A 132 7.44 16.65 -13.63
N ASN A 133 8.50 16.04 -13.11
CA ASN A 133 9.61 16.75 -12.45
C ASN A 133 10.90 16.79 -13.30
N GLY A 134 10.78 16.64 -14.60
CA GLY A 134 11.88 16.63 -15.56
C GLY A 134 12.49 15.24 -15.78
N VAL A 135 13.59 15.19 -16.51
CA VAL A 135 14.22 13.93 -16.93
C VAL A 135 14.72 13.14 -15.73
N ILE A 136 14.26 11.89 -15.64
CA ILE A 136 14.69 10.94 -14.61
C ILE A 136 16.16 10.58 -14.85
N LYS A 137 16.97 10.67 -13.79
CA LYS A 137 18.43 10.46 -13.86
C LYS A 137 18.87 9.15 -13.25
N THR A 138 18.13 8.66 -12.27
CA THR A 138 18.47 7.48 -11.49
C THR A 138 17.20 6.71 -11.14
N PRO A 139 17.21 5.39 -11.16
CA PRO A 139 16.14 4.62 -10.52
C PRO A 139 16.14 4.93 -9.02
N PHE A 140 15.02 4.78 -8.37
CA PHE A 140 14.88 4.99 -6.92
C PHE A 140 15.20 6.42 -6.45
N TYR A 141 14.68 7.40 -7.17
CA TYR A 141 14.76 8.83 -6.81
C TYR A 141 13.57 9.30 -5.95
N GLY A 142 12.71 8.37 -5.52
CA GLY A 142 11.46 8.67 -4.82
C GLY A 142 10.27 8.87 -5.75
N GLY A 143 10.31 8.32 -6.95
CA GLY A 143 9.19 8.37 -7.89
C GLY A 143 7.95 7.64 -7.36
N TYR A 144 6.80 7.93 -7.93
CA TYR A 144 5.48 7.46 -7.45
C TYR A 144 5.14 6.04 -7.90
N GLY A 145 5.85 5.54 -8.93
CA GLY A 145 5.61 4.24 -9.53
C GLY A 145 5.96 3.07 -8.60
N ILE A 146 5.32 1.94 -8.83
CA ILE A 146 5.72 0.66 -8.22
C ILE A 146 6.78 -0.07 -9.06
N VAL A 147 7.07 0.46 -10.25
CA VAL A 147 8.11 0.00 -11.18
C VAL A 147 8.91 1.22 -11.64
N THR A 148 10.23 1.10 -11.69
CA THR A 148 11.08 2.16 -12.21
C THR A 148 10.96 2.29 -13.73
N GLU A 149 11.47 3.41 -14.31
CA GLU A 149 11.60 3.63 -15.75
C GLU A 149 12.42 2.54 -16.47
N HIS A 150 13.27 1.85 -15.74
CA HIS A 150 14.05 0.69 -16.24
C HIS A 150 13.35 -0.65 -16.04
N GLN A 151 12.06 -0.67 -15.71
CA GLN A 151 11.25 -1.88 -15.48
C GLN A 151 11.78 -2.73 -14.32
N ILE A 152 12.31 -2.10 -13.29
CA ILE A 152 12.74 -2.74 -12.05
C ILE A 152 11.61 -2.59 -11.03
N ALA A 153 11.09 -3.70 -10.52
CA ALA A 153 10.04 -3.65 -9.50
C ALA A 153 10.59 -3.05 -8.20
N LYS A 154 9.83 -2.15 -7.61
CA LYS A 154 10.09 -1.64 -6.27
C LYS A 154 9.47 -2.57 -5.21
N PRO A 155 9.87 -2.50 -3.94
CA PRO A 155 9.24 -3.27 -2.86
C PRO A 155 7.71 -3.15 -2.82
N ALA A 156 7.15 -2.02 -3.24
CA ALA A 156 5.71 -1.81 -3.35
C ALA A 156 5.02 -2.81 -4.30
N LEU A 157 5.63 -3.13 -5.46
CA LEU A 157 5.06 -4.13 -6.39
C LEU A 157 5.01 -5.52 -5.75
N HIS A 158 6.07 -5.92 -5.07
CA HIS A 158 6.11 -7.20 -4.35
C HIS A 158 5.10 -7.22 -3.18
N ALA A 159 4.90 -6.10 -2.49
CA ALA A 159 3.88 -5.98 -1.45
C ALA A 159 2.47 -6.16 -2.02
N TYR A 160 2.15 -5.51 -3.14
CA TYR A 160 0.86 -5.72 -3.83
C TYR A 160 0.67 -7.16 -4.29
N ALA A 161 1.70 -7.78 -4.91
CA ALA A 161 1.64 -9.16 -5.34
C ALA A 161 1.39 -10.13 -4.17
N ASN A 162 1.98 -9.85 -3.00
CA ASN A 162 1.75 -10.63 -1.79
C ASN A 162 0.36 -10.37 -1.20
N LEU A 163 -0.08 -9.11 -1.09
CA LEU A 163 -1.40 -8.75 -0.57
C LEU A 163 -2.54 -9.21 -1.50
N HIS A 164 -2.29 -9.33 -2.81
CA HIS A 164 -3.25 -9.89 -3.77
C HIS A 164 -3.62 -11.36 -3.47
N ARG A 165 -2.84 -12.05 -2.64
CA ARG A 165 -3.14 -13.42 -2.18
C ARG A 165 -4.28 -13.48 -1.20
N LEU A 166 -4.64 -12.37 -0.54
CA LEU A 166 -5.73 -12.29 0.42
C LEU A 166 -7.04 -12.81 -0.18
N GLY A 167 -7.87 -13.40 0.65
CA GLY A 167 -9.19 -13.89 0.27
C GLY A 167 -10.26 -12.80 0.34
N SER A 168 -11.41 -13.08 -0.27
CA SER A 168 -12.57 -12.18 -0.30
C SER A 168 -13.33 -12.10 1.02
N SER A 169 -13.16 -13.06 1.94
CA SER A 169 -13.85 -13.09 3.23
C SER A 169 -12.89 -12.69 4.35
N ARG A 170 -13.07 -11.50 4.91
CA ARG A 170 -12.33 -11.03 6.09
C ARG A 170 -12.82 -11.75 7.35
N LEU A 171 -11.89 -12.26 8.16
CA LEU A 171 -12.18 -12.84 9.47
C LEU A 171 -11.91 -11.82 10.58
N PRO A 172 -12.71 -11.81 11.67
CA PRO A 172 -12.50 -10.90 12.78
C PRO A 172 -11.15 -11.12 13.45
N SER A 173 -10.46 -10.01 13.76
CA SER A 173 -9.26 -9.99 14.59
C SER A 173 -9.26 -8.72 15.43
N THR A 174 -8.85 -8.85 16.68
CA THR A 174 -8.60 -7.71 17.59
C THR A 174 -7.11 -7.38 17.68
N ALA A 175 -6.26 -8.16 17.01
CA ALA A 175 -4.82 -7.92 16.99
C ALA A 175 -4.47 -6.80 16.02
N ASP A 176 -3.58 -5.90 16.46
CA ASP A 176 -3.04 -4.84 15.61
C ASP A 176 -2.07 -5.41 14.57
N SER A 177 -2.05 -4.80 13.39
CA SER A 177 -1.14 -5.16 12.29
C SER A 177 -1.33 -6.59 11.78
N VAL A 178 -2.59 -7.04 11.77
CA VAL A 178 -3.02 -8.37 11.32
C VAL A 178 -4.29 -8.25 10.48
N LEU A 179 -4.27 -8.83 9.30
CA LEU A 179 -5.45 -9.00 8.46
C LEU A 179 -5.59 -10.50 8.12
N ILE A 180 -6.69 -11.10 8.56
CA ILE A 180 -6.98 -12.51 8.34
C ILE A 180 -8.10 -12.61 7.32
N THR A 181 -7.89 -13.38 6.28
CA THR A 181 -8.88 -13.62 5.24
C THR A 181 -9.01 -15.11 4.90
N ARG A 182 -10.12 -15.45 4.28
CA ARG A 182 -10.37 -16.78 3.72
C ARG A 182 -10.73 -16.67 2.25
N ARG A 183 -10.10 -17.50 1.42
CA ARG A 183 -10.48 -17.69 0.02
C ARG A 183 -11.69 -18.63 -0.12
N GLU A 184 -12.29 -18.66 -1.30
CA GLU A 184 -13.42 -19.53 -1.61
C GLU A 184 -13.06 -21.02 -1.50
N ASP A 185 -11.81 -21.39 -1.77
CA ASP A 185 -11.28 -22.76 -1.62
C ASP A 185 -11.01 -23.17 -0.16
N GLY A 186 -11.28 -22.28 0.79
CA GLY A 186 -11.06 -22.47 2.22
C GLY A 186 -9.67 -22.10 2.72
N THR A 187 -8.73 -21.78 1.85
CA THR A 187 -7.37 -21.37 2.22
C THR A 187 -7.40 -20.15 3.12
N LEU A 188 -6.71 -20.22 4.27
CA LEU A 188 -6.49 -19.07 5.13
C LEU A 188 -5.30 -18.27 4.63
N VAL A 189 -5.49 -16.96 4.46
CA VAL A 189 -4.41 -16.04 4.10
C VAL A 189 -4.35 -14.92 5.14
N ILE A 190 -3.16 -14.73 5.70
CA ILE A 190 -2.91 -13.83 6.82
C ILE A 190 -1.82 -12.85 6.42
N ALA A 191 -2.10 -11.57 6.45
CA ALA A 191 -1.07 -10.54 6.36
C ALA A 191 -0.69 -10.07 7.77
N LEU A 192 0.61 -10.01 8.03
CA LEU A 192 1.23 -9.51 9.27
C LEU A 192 2.20 -8.41 8.89
N TRP A 193 2.18 -7.29 9.60
CA TRP A 193 3.12 -6.20 9.32
C TRP A 193 3.65 -5.56 10.59
N ASN A 194 4.83 -4.97 10.47
CA ASN A 194 5.46 -4.21 11.53
C ASN A 194 5.74 -2.80 11.03
N TYR A 195 4.72 -1.95 11.14
CA TYR A 195 4.83 -0.57 10.70
C TYR A 195 5.78 0.22 11.60
N ALA A 196 6.62 1.04 10.97
CA ALA A 196 7.39 2.10 11.60
C ALA A 196 7.44 3.31 10.66
N ALA A 197 7.71 4.48 11.20
CA ALA A 197 7.92 5.68 10.38
C ALA A 197 9.05 5.46 9.37
N PRO A 198 9.03 6.16 8.21
CA PRO A 198 10.12 6.06 7.25
C PRO A 198 11.44 6.57 7.85
N ASP A 199 12.57 6.03 7.39
CA ASP A 199 13.91 6.38 7.88
C ASP A 199 14.34 7.82 7.52
N GLY A 200 13.49 8.56 6.86
CA GLY A 200 13.62 9.96 6.49
C GLY A 200 12.53 10.36 5.52
N THR A 201 12.28 11.64 5.43
CA THR A 201 11.35 12.24 4.48
C THR A 201 12.08 13.28 3.64
N GLY A 202 11.53 13.59 2.45
CA GLY A 202 12.16 14.48 1.48
C GLY A 202 13.08 13.76 0.48
N PRO A 203 13.75 14.51 -0.40
CA PRO A 203 14.41 13.96 -1.60
C PRO A 203 15.75 13.29 -1.33
N THR A 204 16.26 13.35 -0.10
CA THR A 204 17.55 12.77 0.26
C THR A 204 17.37 11.37 0.80
N TYR A 205 18.02 10.40 0.17
CA TYR A 205 18.07 9.05 0.69
C TYR A 205 18.87 8.96 1.98
N THR A 206 18.31 8.28 2.96
CA THR A 206 18.96 7.92 4.23
C THR A 206 19.03 6.41 4.32
N PRO A 207 20.20 5.79 4.44
CA PRO A 207 20.31 4.34 4.60
C PRO A 207 19.51 3.88 5.83
N PRO A 208 18.76 2.77 5.72
CA PRO A 208 18.05 2.23 6.87
C PRO A 208 19.03 1.79 7.96
N PRO A 209 18.63 1.82 9.25
CA PRO A 209 19.50 1.40 10.35
C PRO A 209 19.94 -0.07 10.17
N THR A 210 21.18 -0.37 10.54
CA THR A 210 21.75 -1.72 10.41
C THR A 210 21.09 -2.75 11.32
N THR A 211 20.45 -2.28 12.41
CA THR A 211 19.71 -3.11 13.35
C THR A 211 18.27 -2.63 13.40
N SER A 212 17.33 -3.55 13.23
CA SER A 212 15.90 -3.26 13.37
C SER A 212 15.28 -4.13 14.44
N ALA A 213 14.35 -3.55 15.23
CA ALA A 213 13.50 -4.33 16.10
C ALA A 213 12.59 -5.24 15.26
N SER A 214 12.29 -6.42 15.78
CA SER A 214 11.32 -7.31 15.14
C SER A 214 10.11 -7.48 16.06
N ARG A 215 8.94 -7.64 15.44
CA ARG A 215 7.71 -8.00 16.13
C ARG A 215 7.45 -9.50 15.90
N GLU A 216 7.10 -10.21 16.96
CA GLU A 216 6.73 -11.63 16.88
C GLU A 216 5.21 -11.78 16.92
N PHE A 217 4.70 -12.58 16.00
CA PHE A 217 3.30 -12.94 15.92
C PHE A 217 3.16 -14.46 16.12
N THR A 218 2.33 -14.87 17.06
CA THR A 218 2.02 -16.29 17.26
C THR A 218 0.61 -16.57 16.75
N LEU A 219 0.53 -17.29 15.65
CA LEU A 219 -0.72 -17.78 15.08
C LEU A 219 -1.09 -19.10 15.75
N ARG A 220 -2.30 -19.20 16.26
CA ARG A 220 -2.85 -20.45 16.80
C ARG A 220 -3.95 -20.96 15.89
N LEU A 221 -3.78 -22.18 15.39
CA LEU A 221 -4.67 -22.80 14.43
C LEU A 221 -5.44 -23.94 15.11
N THR A 222 -6.75 -23.93 15.01
CA THR A 222 -7.55 -25.12 15.33
C THR A 222 -7.37 -26.12 14.20
N ASN A 223 -6.93 -27.35 14.52
CA ASN A 223 -6.69 -28.42 13.54
C ASN A 223 -5.52 -28.19 12.57
N GLY A 224 -4.44 -27.48 13.00
CA GLY A 224 -3.26 -27.19 12.18
C GLY A 224 -2.32 -28.37 11.90
N GLU A 225 -2.66 -29.60 12.34
CA GLU A 225 -1.83 -30.78 12.10
C GLU A 225 -1.83 -31.16 10.60
N ARG A 226 -0.63 -31.34 10.04
CA ARG A 226 -0.39 -31.70 8.63
C ARG A 226 -0.60 -30.60 7.59
N LEU A 227 -0.64 -29.33 7.99
CA LEU A 227 -0.68 -28.19 7.08
C LEU A 227 0.72 -27.61 6.89
N ASN A 228 0.89 -26.89 5.81
CA ASN A 228 2.07 -26.06 5.56
C ASN A 228 1.69 -24.58 5.57
N ALA A 229 2.59 -23.77 6.09
CA ALA A 229 2.55 -22.31 5.93
C ALA A 229 3.52 -21.92 4.82
N TYR A 230 3.04 -21.16 3.85
CA TYR A 230 3.81 -20.56 2.79
C TYR A 230 3.91 -19.07 3.10
N ILE A 231 5.13 -18.55 3.33
CA ILE A 231 5.37 -17.20 3.83
C ILE A 231 6.09 -16.39 2.77
N TRP A 232 5.46 -15.36 2.23
CA TRP A 232 6.05 -14.34 1.36
C TRP A 232 6.38 -13.12 2.17
N ARG A 233 7.53 -12.53 1.92
CA ARG A 233 8.03 -11.38 2.68
C ARG A 233 8.35 -10.21 1.77
N VAL A 234 8.16 -9.01 2.29
CA VAL A 234 8.78 -7.78 1.80
C VAL A 234 9.34 -7.08 3.02
N ASP A 235 10.64 -7.06 3.12
CA ASP A 235 11.35 -6.42 4.21
C ASP A 235 12.78 -6.10 3.76
N ARG A 236 13.62 -5.65 4.66
CA ARG A 236 15.00 -5.27 4.37
C ARG A 236 15.77 -6.37 3.59
N ASP A 237 15.54 -7.63 3.94
CA ASP A 237 16.32 -8.78 3.45
C ASP A 237 15.60 -9.55 2.34
N HIS A 238 14.30 -9.26 2.10
CA HIS A 238 13.47 -10.00 1.14
C HIS A 238 12.73 -9.06 0.18
N ASN A 239 12.78 -9.39 -1.12
CA ASN A 239 12.11 -8.65 -2.19
C ASN A 239 12.44 -7.14 -2.16
N ASN A 240 13.72 -6.82 -1.89
CA ASN A 240 14.25 -5.48 -1.73
C ASN A 240 15.47 -5.26 -2.63
N VAL A 241 15.23 -4.78 -3.83
CA VAL A 241 16.29 -4.47 -4.81
C VAL A 241 17.22 -3.33 -4.37
N LEU A 242 16.79 -2.49 -3.42
CA LEU A 242 17.60 -1.37 -2.92
C LEU A 242 18.90 -1.85 -2.26
N THR A 243 18.93 -3.02 -1.66
CA THR A 243 20.17 -3.63 -1.12
C THR A 243 21.25 -3.75 -2.18
N THR A 244 20.88 -4.18 -3.39
CA THR A 244 21.79 -4.26 -4.53
C THR A 244 22.19 -2.89 -5.03
N PHE A 245 21.25 -1.95 -5.10
CA PHE A 245 21.53 -0.58 -5.53
C PHE A 245 22.46 0.16 -4.55
N ASP A 246 22.27 -0.05 -3.24
CA ASP A 246 23.13 0.48 -2.19
C ASP A 246 24.56 -0.11 -2.29
N ALA A 247 24.68 -1.41 -2.54
CA ALA A 247 25.98 -2.08 -2.75
C ALA A 247 26.72 -1.57 -3.99
N MET A 248 26.01 -1.02 -4.99
CA MET A 248 26.59 -0.35 -6.15
C MET A 248 27.03 1.10 -5.87
N GLY A 249 26.78 1.63 -4.67
CA GLY A 249 27.02 3.03 -4.32
C GLY A 249 26.01 4.00 -4.90
N ARG A 250 24.78 3.54 -5.23
CA ARG A 250 23.66 4.35 -5.76
C ARG A 250 24.08 5.28 -6.91
N PRO A 251 24.54 4.73 -8.05
CA PRO A 251 25.01 5.55 -9.16
C PRO A 251 23.87 6.45 -9.68
N ALA A 252 24.17 7.74 -9.82
CA ALA A 252 23.18 8.71 -10.35
C ALA A 252 22.77 8.39 -11.80
N TYR A 253 23.69 7.76 -12.56
CA TYR A 253 23.45 7.33 -13.94
C TYR A 253 23.95 5.90 -14.10
N PRO A 254 23.16 4.88 -13.69
CA PRO A 254 23.59 3.50 -13.82
C PRO A 254 23.75 3.11 -15.28
N ASN A 255 24.87 2.44 -15.59
CA ASN A 255 25.13 1.94 -16.92
C ASN A 255 24.33 0.64 -17.21
N ALA A 256 24.37 0.18 -18.47
CA ALA A 256 23.60 -1.00 -18.90
C ALA A 256 23.92 -2.27 -18.08
N ALA A 257 25.18 -2.47 -17.65
CA ALA A 257 25.56 -3.60 -16.82
C ALA A 257 24.99 -3.51 -15.40
N GLN A 258 24.99 -2.33 -14.81
CA GLN A 258 24.38 -2.07 -13.51
C GLN A 258 22.85 -2.26 -13.54
N ILE A 259 22.17 -1.77 -14.60
CA ILE A 259 20.74 -2.01 -14.80
C ILE A 259 20.45 -3.51 -14.96
N ALA A 260 21.26 -4.23 -15.75
CA ALA A 260 21.11 -5.68 -15.89
C ALA A 260 21.29 -6.41 -14.55
N GLN A 261 22.23 -5.99 -13.72
CA GLN A 261 22.44 -6.54 -12.38
C GLN A 261 21.25 -6.26 -11.44
N LEU A 262 20.69 -5.06 -11.47
CA LEU A 262 19.47 -4.71 -10.71
C LEU A 262 18.29 -5.59 -11.16
N ARG A 263 18.08 -5.75 -12.46
CA ARG A 263 17.03 -6.63 -12.99
C ARG A 263 17.20 -8.08 -12.56
N LEU A 264 18.44 -8.58 -12.53
CA LEU A 264 18.74 -9.95 -12.08
C LEU A 264 18.46 -10.11 -10.57
N ALA A 265 18.84 -9.12 -9.76
CA ALA A 265 18.59 -9.11 -8.32
C ALA A 265 17.10 -8.95 -7.95
N ASN A 266 16.29 -8.51 -8.90
CA ASN A 266 14.86 -8.20 -8.69
C ASN A 266 13.93 -9.36 -9.10
N THR A 267 14.38 -10.58 -8.99
CA THR A 267 13.52 -11.76 -9.17
C THR A 267 12.64 -11.96 -7.93
N THR A 268 11.35 -12.21 -8.15
CA THR A 268 10.44 -12.51 -7.02
C THR A 268 10.91 -13.76 -6.28
N GLU A 269 11.11 -13.62 -4.99
CA GLU A 269 11.55 -14.73 -4.14
C GLU A 269 10.41 -15.76 -3.94
N PRO A 270 10.72 -17.06 -3.94
CA PRO A 270 9.74 -18.08 -3.57
C PRO A 270 9.37 -17.95 -2.09
N PRO A 271 8.21 -18.49 -1.67
CA PRO A 271 7.84 -18.47 -0.26
C PRO A 271 8.77 -19.36 0.58
N GLU A 272 9.01 -18.95 1.81
CA GLU A 272 9.48 -19.84 2.86
C GLU A 272 8.37 -20.86 3.15
N VAL A 273 8.71 -22.16 3.22
CA VAL A 273 7.76 -23.24 3.50
C VAL A 273 8.03 -23.81 4.87
N VAL A 274 7.05 -23.66 5.77
CA VAL A 274 7.12 -24.16 7.15
C VAL A 274 6.08 -25.25 7.36
N ALA A 275 6.51 -26.47 7.63
CA ALA A 275 5.60 -27.53 8.04
C ALA A 275 5.09 -27.25 9.46
N LEU A 276 3.77 -27.18 9.62
CA LEU A 276 3.15 -26.96 10.92
C LEU A 276 3.22 -28.26 11.75
N ARG A 277 3.96 -28.20 12.84
CA ARG A 277 4.06 -29.27 13.82
C ARG A 277 3.26 -28.87 15.06
N GLY A 278 1.97 -29.19 15.05
CA GLY A 278 1.03 -28.76 16.09
C GLY A 278 0.17 -27.59 15.63
N SER A 279 -0.44 -26.89 16.56
CA SER A 279 -1.46 -25.85 16.29
C SER A 279 -0.92 -24.41 16.38
N SER A 280 0.39 -24.20 16.34
CA SER A 280 0.96 -22.85 16.42
C SER A 280 2.10 -22.61 15.44
N LEU A 281 2.16 -21.37 14.93
CA LEU A 281 3.23 -20.85 14.10
C LEU A 281 3.67 -19.50 14.65
N THR A 282 4.95 -19.34 14.96
CA THR A 282 5.52 -18.03 15.32
C THR A 282 6.22 -17.44 14.10
N VAL A 283 5.84 -16.22 13.74
CA VAL A 283 6.41 -15.48 12.62
C VAL A 283 7.02 -14.18 13.15
N ARG A 284 8.27 -13.96 12.83
CA ARG A 284 8.98 -12.72 13.14
C ARG A 284 8.94 -11.80 11.93
N VAL A 285 8.50 -10.55 12.13
CA VAL A 285 8.41 -9.51 11.12
C VAL A 285 9.32 -8.36 11.54
N PRO A 286 10.40 -8.05 10.80
CA PRO A 286 11.29 -6.94 11.14
C PRO A 286 10.56 -5.59 10.99
N THR A 287 11.15 -4.54 11.53
CA THR A 287 10.67 -3.16 11.31
C THR A 287 10.51 -2.87 9.82
N GLN A 288 9.43 -2.20 9.43
CA GLN A 288 9.04 -1.92 8.05
C GLN A 288 8.85 -3.19 7.20
N GLY A 289 8.57 -4.33 7.84
CA GLY A 289 8.34 -5.59 7.17
C GLY A 289 6.86 -5.92 6.98
N LEU A 290 6.58 -6.67 5.92
CA LEU A 290 5.32 -7.31 5.60
C LEU A 290 5.56 -8.82 5.39
N ALA A 291 4.75 -9.66 6.01
CA ALA A 291 4.69 -11.10 5.74
C ALA A 291 3.26 -11.48 5.38
N VAL A 292 3.08 -12.19 4.27
CA VAL A 292 1.79 -12.76 3.87
C VAL A 292 1.92 -14.28 3.90
N ILE A 293 0.99 -14.93 4.57
CA ILE A 293 1.06 -16.35 4.92
C ILE A 293 -0.17 -17.06 4.36
N GLU A 294 0.02 -18.07 3.54
CA GLU A 294 -1.04 -19.01 3.17
C GLU A 294 -0.90 -20.27 4.01
N ILE A 295 -2.00 -20.73 4.61
CA ILE A 295 -2.09 -21.98 5.36
C ILE A 295 -2.87 -22.98 4.51
N ARG A 296 -2.20 -24.04 4.08
CA ARG A 296 -2.78 -25.11 3.25
C ARG A 296 -2.03 -26.43 3.38
#